data_644b5b8742075c6aac3bd89d419d93e3
#
_entry.id   644b5b8742075c6aac3bd89d419d93e3
#
_cell.length_a   1.000
_cell.length_b   1.000
_cell.length_c   1.000
_cell.angle_alpha   90.00
_cell.angle_beta   90.00
_cell.angle_gamma   90.00
#
_symmetry.space_group_name_H-M   'P 1'
#
loop_
_entity.id
_entity.type
_entity.pdbx_description
1 polymer ?
#
loop_
_entity_poly.entity_id
_entity_poly.type
_entity_poly.pdbx_seq_one_letter_code
_entity_poly.pdbx_strand_id
1 'polypeptide(L)'
;HHPADFALWKLSKPGEPAWPSPWGKGRPGWHSECVVMSLDLLGEGFDLHCGGVDLRFPHPENERAQAVALGKHFANHWMHNGFVVDAEGEKMSKSLGNVDNLLDLMEHYDPRAYRMLLLQAHYRGPVSVGLDNIEAAAKSLAGLDSFAARAAAAAVDPSAADAEVLARFRERMDDDLDTPGAIA
;
A
#
# COMPACT_ATOMS: atom_id res chain seq x y z
N HIS A 1 15.82 30.10 0.16
CA HIS A 1 15.10 28.82 0.05
C HIS A 1 15.74 27.81 1.00
N HIS A 2 14.92 27.15 1.81
CA HIS A 2 15.35 26.06 2.68
C HIS A 2 15.36 24.73 1.87
N PRO A 3 16.25 23.77 2.15
CA PRO A 3 16.27 22.48 1.43
C PRO A 3 14.95 21.70 1.50
N ALA A 4 14.13 21.94 2.52
CA ALA A 4 12.82 21.34 2.68
C ALA A 4 11.68 22.10 1.96
N ASP A 5 11.96 23.25 1.35
CA ASP A 5 10.96 24.01 0.59
C ASP A 5 10.49 23.20 -0.62
N PHE A 6 9.18 23.23 -0.88
CA PHE A 6 8.58 22.53 -2.00
C PHE A 6 7.61 23.44 -2.77
N ALA A 7 7.38 23.10 -4.04
CA ALA A 7 6.54 23.89 -4.92
C ALA A 7 5.06 23.62 -4.66
N LEU A 8 4.30 24.64 -4.28
CA LEU A 8 2.84 24.60 -4.20
C LEU A 8 2.18 24.76 -5.57
N TRP A 9 2.79 25.58 -6.44
CA TRP A 9 2.34 25.86 -7.80
C TRP A 9 3.52 25.81 -8.76
N LYS A 10 3.36 25.15 -9.90
CA LYS A 10 4.37 25.04 -10.96
C LYS A 10 3.86 25.71 -12.21
N LEU A 11 4.64 26.63 -12.78
CA LEU A 11 4.36 27.20 -14.10
C LEU A 11 4.37 26.08 -15.15
N SER A 12 3.37 26.09 -16.03
CA SER A 12 3.23 25.06 -17.05
C SER A 12 4.25 25.21 -18.16
N LYS A 13 4.70 24.09 -18.70
CA LYS A 13 5.44 24.01 -19.95
C LYS A 13 4.48 23.76 -21.12
N PRO A 14 4.91 24.01 -22.37
CA PRO A 14 4.10 23.67 -23.53
C PRO A 14 3.67 22.20 -23.52
N GLY A 15 2.39 21.95 -23.76
CA GLY A 15 1.81 20.59 -23.76
C GLY A 15 1.39 20.03 -22.40
N GLU A 16 1.69 20.72 -21.27
CA GLU A 16 1.21 20.32 -19.95
C GLU A 16 -0.20 20.87 -19.67
N PRO A 17 -1.04 20.13 -18.90
CA PRO A 17 -2.27 20.69 -18.33
C PRO A 17 -1.97 21.95 -17.52
N ALA A 18 -2.81 22.98 -17.66
CA ALA A 18 -2.57 24.22 -16.98
C ALA A 18 -3.84 25.02 -16.73
N TRP A 19 -3.88 25.68 -15.57
CA TRP A 19 -4.96 26.52 -15.12
C TRP A 19 -4.47 27.95 -14.84
N PRO A 20 -5.35 28.97 -14.94
CA PRO A 20 -5.01 30.32 -14.53
C PRO A 20 -4.82 30.40 -13.02
N SER A 21 -3.87 31.22 -12.57
CA SER A 21 -3.68 31.52 -11.16
C SER A 21 -3.12 32.96 -11.00
N PRO A 22 -3.14 33.52 -9.78
CA PRO A 22 -2.50 34.81 -9.49
C PRO A 22 -0.98 34.82 -9.78
N TRP A 23 -0.35 33.63 -9.81
CA TRP A 23 1.09 33.47 -10.03
C TRP A 23 1.45 33.14 -11.48
N GLY A 24 0.45 33.11 -12.36
CA GLY A 24 0.60 32.74 -13.76
C GLY A 24 -0.07 31.40 -14.10
N LYS A 25 -0.11 31.09 -15.40
CA LYS A 25 -0.68 29.84 -15.89
C LYS A 25 0.20 28.66 -15.49
N GLY A 26 -0.39 27.68 -14.83
CA GLY A 26 0.37 26.56 -14.27
C GLY A 26 -0.51 25.44 -13.73
N ARG A 27 0.08 24.62 -12.89
CA ARG A 27 -0.56 23.49 -12.22
C ARG A 27 -0.14 23.39 -10.76
N PRO A 28 -0.93 22.75 -9.90
CA PRO A 28 -0.53 22.49 -8.51
C PRO A 28 0.76 21.66 -8.45
N GLY A 29 1.49 21.80 -7.37
CA GLY A 29 2.55 20.87 -7.01
C GLY A 29 1.97 19.52 -6.58
N TRP A 30 2.71 18.44 -6.75
CA TRP A 30 2.28 17.07 -6.44
C TRP A 30 1.66 16.92 -5.03
N HIS A 31 2.29 17.50 -4.01
CA HIS A 31 1.76 17.44 -2.65
C HIS A 31 0.42 18.18 -2.50
N SER A 32 0.27 19.31 -3.19
CA SER A 32 -0.98 20.09 -3.19
C SER A 32 -2.13 19.37 -3.87
N GLU A 33 -1.85 18.59 -4.91
CA GLU A 33 -2.85 17.75 -5.59
C GLU A 33 -3.47 16.75 -4.60
N CYS A 34 -2.64 16.02 -3.87
CA CYS A 34 -3.12 15.03 -2.90
C CYS A 34 -3.87 15.67 -1.72
N VAL A 35 -3.41 16.82 -1.22
CA VAL A 35 -4.10 17.53 -0.14
C VAL A 35 -5.51 17.93 -0.54
N VAL A 36 -5.67 18.52 -1.73
CA VAL A 36 -6.98 18.94 -2.23
C VAL A 36 -7.86 17.74 -2.47
N MET A 37 -7.38 16.72 -3.17
CA MET A 37 -8.18 15.52 -3.45
C MET A 37 -8.62 14.81 -2.16
N SER A 38 -7.73 14.68 -1.18
CA SER A 38 -8.06 14.01 0.07
C SER A 38 -9.09 14.80 0.88
N LEU A 39 -8.89 16.10 1.05
CA LEU A 39 -9.80 16.93 1.84
C LEU A 39 -11.16 17.11 1.17
N ASP A 40 -11.21 17.20 -0.16
CA ASP A 40 -12.48 17.39 -0.89
C ASP A 40 -13.29 16.10 -0.97
N LEU A 41 -12.64 14.95 -1.13
CA LEU A 41 -13.33 13.67 -1.33
C LEU A 41 -13.60 12.92 -0.02
N LEU A 42 -12.68 13.00 0.94
CA LEU A 42 -12.75 12.26 2.19
C LEU A 42 -13.10 13.13 3.40
N GLY A 43 -12.91 14.43 3.31
CA GLY A 43 -13.12 15.37 4.41
C GLY A 43 -11.92 15.46 5.35
N GLU A 44 -12.07 16.31 6.39
CA GLU A 44 -11.05 16.47 7.42
C GLU A 44 -11.05 15.28 8.38
N GLY A 45 -9.85 14.85 8.79
CA GLY A 45 -9.71 13.75 9.74
C GLY A 45 -10.15 12.41 9.18
N PHE A 46 -9.93 12.16 7.89
CA PHE A 46 -10.19 10.84 7.32
C PHE A 46 -9.34 9.76 8.02
N ASP A 47 -9.80 8.52 7.98
CA ASP A 47 -9.31 7.47 8.87
C ASP A 47 -7.84 7.13 8.64
N LEU A 48 -7.43 6.91 7.38
CA LEU A 48 -6.14 6.33 7.08
C LEU A 48 -5.52 6.93 5.83
N HIS A 49 -4.25 7.39 5.94
CA HIS A 49 -3.40 7.80 4.83
C HIS A 49 -2.24 6.83 4.67
N CYS A 50 -2.09 6.26 3.49
CA CYS A 50 -1.09 5.24 3.20
C CYS A 50 -0.07 5.72 2.15
N GLY A 51 1.13 5.16 2.23
CA GLY A 51 2.16 5.38 1.21
C GLY A 51 3.39 4.53 1.44
N GLY A 52 4.29 4.46 0.48
CA GLY A 52 5.59 3.81 0.66
C GLY A 52 6.44 4.53 1.72
N VAL A 53 7.28 3.79 2.41
CA VAL A 53 8.17 4.33 3.45
C VAL A 53 9.10 5.43 2.90
N ASP A 54 9.45 5.37 1.61
CA ASP A 54 10.24 6.37 0.90
C ASP A 54 9.50 7.68 0.64
N LEU A 55 8.18 7.63 0.64
CA LEU A 55 7.33 8.82 0.47
C LEU A 55 7.06 9.54 1.78
N ARG A 56 7.28 8.92 2.95
CA ARG A 56 7.05 9.54 4.26
C ARG A 56 7.63 10.94 4.33
N PHE A 57 8.85 11.10 3.79
CA PHE A 57 9.43 12.40 3.50
C PHE A 57 9.97 12.37 2.05
N PRO A 58 9.64 13.37 1.23
CA PRO A 58 8.95 14.64 1.56
C PRO A 58 7.42 14.60 1.45
N HIS A 59 6.81 13.58 0.82
CA HIS A 59 5.44 13.71 0.31
C HIS A 59 4.38 13.77 1.43
N PRO A 60 4.10 12.75 2.28
CA PRO A 60 3.14 12.83 3.37
C PRO A 60 3.40 13.95 4.38
N GLU A 61 4.65 14.24 4.71
CA GLU A 61 4.97 15.36 5.61
C GLU A 61 4.58 16.72 4.99
N ASN A 62 4.78 16.89 3.68
CA ASN A 62 4.39 18.11 2.98
C ASN A 62 2.87 18.23 2.81
N GLU A 63 2.16 17.11 2.67
CA GLU A 63 0.69 17.10 2.68
C GLU A 63 0.16 17.55 4.04
N ARG A 64 0.67 16.94 5.11
CA ARG A 64 0.32 17.31 6.48
C ARG A 64 0.63 18.77 6.76
N ALA A 65 1.80 19.27 6.36
CA ALA A 65 2.19 20.65 6.55
C ALA A 65 1.23 21.64 5.86
N GLN A 66 0.76 21.32 4.64
CA GLN A 66 -0.23 22.14 3.93
C GLN A 66 -1.59 22.13 4.63
N ALA A 67 -2.08 20.96 5.06
CA ALA A 67 -3.34 20.85 5.78
C ALA A 67 -3.29 21.67 7.09
N VAL A 68 -2.20 21.54 7.86
CA VAL A 68 -2.00 22.35 9.09
C VAL A 68 -1.96 23.85 8.78
N ALA A 69 -1.29 24.25 7.72
CA ALA A 69 -1.26 25.68 7.30
C ALA A 69 -2.65 26.21 6.90
N LEU A 70 -3.54 25.33 6.44
CA LEU A 70 -4.96 25.64 6.16
C LEU A 70 -5.84 25.58 7.42
N GLY A 71 -5.29 25.27 8.59
CA GLY A 71 -6.04 25.08 9.83
C GLY A 71 -6.87 23.81 9.85
N LYS A 72 -6.50 22.80 9.04
CA LYS A 72 -7.25 21.55 8.86
C LYS A 72 -6.52 20.34 9.46
N HIS A 73 -7.30 19.40 9.98
CA HIS A 73 -6.80 18.08 10.34
C HIS A 73 -6.80 17.18 9.11
N PHE A 74 -5.64 16.54 8.79
CA PHE A 74 -5.51 15.78 7.55
C PHE A 74 -5.98 14.34 7.73
N ALA A 75 -5.20 13.47 8.35
CA ALA A 75 -5.54 12.07 8.57
C ALA A 75 -5.36 11.65 10.03
N ASN A 76 -6.20 10.72 10.51
CA ASN A 76 -6.12 10.19 11.86
C ASN A 76 -4.96 9.19 12.03
N HIS A 77 -4.73 8.34 11.02
CA HIS A 77 -3.70 7.32 11.04
C HIS A 77 -2.84 7.38 9.79
N TRP A 78 -1.58 6.99 9.93
CA TRP A 78 -0.59 6.95 8.88
C TRP A 78 0.02 5.57 8.79
N MET A 79 0.01 4.98 7.60
CA MET A 79 0.55 3.65 7.36
C MET A 79 1.57 3.69 6.23
N HIS A 80 2.79 3.21 6.49
CA HIS A 80 3.86 3.20 5.50
C HIS A 80 4.30 1.77 5.22
N ASN A 81 4.15 1.33 3.97
CA ASN A 81 4.58 0.02 3.53
C ASN A 81 6.05 0.02 3.09
N GLY A 82 6.69 -1.14 3.22
CA GLY A 82 8.03 -1.39 2.70
C GLY A 82 8.08 -1.42 1.18
N PHE A 83 9.27 -1.70 0.66
CA PHE A 83 9.52 -1.77 -0.78
C PHE A 83 9.14 -3.12 -1.36
N VAL A 84 8.80 -3.12 -2.65
CA VAL A 84 8.89 -4.30 -3.48
C VAL A 84 10.33 -4.40 -3.98
N VAL A 85 10.95 -5.55 -3.76
CA VAL A 85 12.32 -5.83 -4.15
C VAL A 85 12.38 -7.03 -5.08
N ASP A 86 13.43 -7.11 -5.90
CA ASP A 86 13.70 -8.27 -6.74
C ASP A 86 14.32 -9.43 -5.92
N ALA A 87 14.75 -10.49 -6.60
CA ALA A 87 15.35 -11.66 -5.97
C ALA A 87 16.70 -11.35 -5.28
N GLU A 88 17.39 -10.33 -5.75
CA GLU A 88 18.67 -9.83 -5.23
C GLU A 88 18.48 -8.87 -4.06
N GLY A 89 17.24 -8.48 -3.74
CA GLY A 89 16.91 -7.53 -2.67
C GLY A 89 16.99 -6.06 -3.09
N GLU A 90 17.16 -5.79 -4.39
CA GLU A 90 17.22 -4.44 -4.93
C GLU A 90 15.81 -3.89 -5.14
N LYS A 91 15.61 -2.60 -4.87
CA LYS A 91 14.32 -1.94 -5.04
C LYS A 91 13.86 -2.03 -6.49
N MET A 92 12.69 -2.60 -6.73
CA MET A 92 12.05 -2.60 -8.04
C MET A 92 11.55 -1.20 -8.40
N SER A 93 11.93 -0.70 -9.56
CA SER A 93 11.46 0.58 -10.08
C SER A 93 11.43 0.61 -11.60
N LYS A 94 10.48 1.37 -12.16
CA LYS A 94 10.38 1.54 -13.62
C LYS A 94 11.64 2.14 -14.24
N SER A 95 12.37 2.98 -13.51
CA SER A 95 13.61 3.61 -13.97
C SER A 95 14.76 2.62 -14.07
N LEU A 96 14.73 1.54 -13.32
CA LEU A 96 15.73 0.45 -13.35
C LEU A 96 15.35 -0.64 -14.35
N GLY A 97 14.12 -0.66 -14.86
CA GLY A 97 13.64 -1.65 -15.82
C GLY A 97 13.48 -3.07 -15.23
N ASN A 98 13.50 -3.20 -13.91
CA ASN A 98 13.38 -4.47 -13.17
C ASN A 98 11.96 -4.68 -12.59
N VAL A 99 10.94 -4.13 -13.23
CA VAL A 99 9.53 -4.26 -12.80
C VAL A 99 8.84 -5.31 -13.66
N ASP A 100 8.40 -6.39 -13.06
CA ASP A 100 7.45 -7.30 -13.70
C ASP A 100 6.07 -6.63 -13.73
N ASN A 101 5.43 -6.70 -14.88
CA ASN A 101 4.08 -6.18 -15.02
C ASN A 101 3.11 -7.13 -14.28
N LEU A 102 2.37 -6.59 -13.31
CA LEU A 102 1.39 -7.37 -12.56
C LEU A 102 0.37 -8.08 -13.48
N LEU A 103 -0.02 -7.47 -14.60
CA LEU A 103 -0.95 -8.08 -15.55
C LEU A 103 -0.35 -9.33 -16.20
N ASP A 104 0.93 -9.30 -16.54
CA ASP A 104 1.63 -10.44 -17.15
C ASP A 104 1.74 -11.59 -16.14
N LEU A 105 2.00 -11.29 -14.86
CA LEU A 105 1.99 -12.29 -13.79
C LEU A 105 0.61 -12.91 -13.60
N MET A 106 -0.46 -12.13 -13.71
CA MET A 106 -1.84 -12.60 -13.58
C MET A 106 -2.32 -13.49 -14.75
N GLU A 107 -1.63 -13.48 -15.90
CA GLU A 107 -1.90 -14.42 -16.99
C GLU A 107 -1.45 -15.85 -16.66
N HIS A 108 -0.48 -15.99 -15.75
CA HIS A 108 0.16 -17.27 -15.41
C HIS A 108 -0.20 -17.78 -14.02
N TYR A 109 -0.61 -16.91 -13.10
CA TYR A 109 -0.89 -17.25 -11.70
C TYR A 109 -2.25 -16.73 -11.26
N ASP A 110 -2.90 -17.47 -10.35
CA ASP A 110 -4.10 -16.99 -9.66
C ASP A 110 -3.77 -15.64 -8.94
N PRO A 111 -4.52 -14.56 -9.17
CA PRO A 111 -4.32 -13.28 -8.49
C PRO A 111 -4.31 -13.39 -6.96
N ARG A 112 -4.99 -14.39 -6.40
CA ARG A 112 -4.98 -14.65 -4.96
C ARG A 112 -3.61 -15.15 -4.46
N ALA A 113 -2.81 -15.80 -5.32
CA ALA A 113 -1.44 -16.20 -4.97
C ALA A 113 -0.54 -14.97 -4.77
N TYR A 114 -0.68 -13.95 -5.61
CA TYR A 114 0.02 -12.68 -5.42
C TYR A 114 -0.41 -11.97 -4.11
N ARG A 115 -1.70 -11.96 -3.82
CA ARG A 115 -2.19 -11.42 -2.54
C ARG A 115 -1.65 -12.22 -1.35
N MET A 116 -1.57 -13.53 -1.45
CA MET A 116 -1.00 -14.40 -0.42
C MET A 116 0.48 -14.08 -0.20
N LEU A 117 1.24 -13.89 -1.27
CA LEU A 117 2.65 -13.45 -1.20
C LEU A 117 2.80 -12.15 -0.40
N LEU A 118 1.97 -11.14 -0.68
CA LEU A 118 2.02 -9.87 0.05
C LEU A 118 1.67 -10.04 1.54
N LEU A 119 0.71 -10.90 1.86
CA LEU A 119 0.29 -11.17 3.25
C LEU A 119 1.31 -12.01 4.03
N GLN A 120 2.17 -12.77 3.35
CA GLN A 120 3.27 -13.53 3.97
C GLN A 120 4.46 -12.64 4.36
N ALA A 121 4.46 -11.37 3.97
CA ALA A 121 5.42 -10.37 4.43
C ALA A 121 4.73 -9.36 5.35
N HIS A 122 5.43 -8.91 6.40
CA HIS A 122 4.93 -7.80 7.20
C HIS A 122 4.93 -6.52 6.37
N TYR A 123 3.86 -5.74 6.37
CA TYR A 123 3.71 -4.59 5.47
C TYR A 123 4.81 -3.52 5.62
N ARG A 124 5.45 -3.40 6.80
CA ARG A 124 6.59 -2.48 7.01
C ARG A 124 7.89 -3.00 6.42
N GLY A 125 7.99 -4.30 6.19
CA GLY A 125 9.18 -4.93 5.62
C GLY A 125 9.19 -4.91 4.09
N PRO A 126 10.35 -5.17 3.48
CA PRO A 126 10.40 -5.40 2.04
C PRO A 126 9.73 -6.72 1.68
N VAL A 127 9.11 -6.77 0.50
CA VAL A 127 8.58 -8.00 -0.09
C VAL A 127 9.34 -8.31 -1.39
N SER A 128 9.92 -9.50 -1.46
CA SER A 128 10.57 -9.96 -2.69
C SER A 128 9.53 -10.62 -3.60
N VAL A 129 9.35 -10.06 -4.80
CA VAL A 129 8.46 -10.57 -5.84
C VAL A 129 9.30 -11.28 -6.89
N GLY A 130 9.49 -12.60 -6.71
CA GLY A 130 10.13 -13.48 -7.68
C GLY A 130 9.21 -14.65 -8.00
N LEU A 131 9.44 -15.33 -9.13
CA LEU A 131 8.62 -16.46 -9.55
C LEU A 131 8.55 -17.55 -8.49
N ASP A 132 9.69 -17.90 -7.87
CA ASP A 132 9.75 -18.92 -6.81
C ASP A 132 8.87 -18.55 -5.60
N ASN A 133 8.83 -17.26 -5.24
CA ASN A 133 8.02 -16.76 -4.14
C ASN A 133 6.53 -16.80 -4.47
N ILE A 134 6.15 -16.47 -5.71
CA ILE A 134 4.77 -16.57 -6.19
C ILE A 134 4.32 -18.04 -6.22
N GLU A 135 5.17 -18.94 -6.68
CA GLU A 135 4.87 -20.39 -6.68
C GLU A 135 4.71 -20.95 -5.27
N ALA A 136 5.56 -20.52 -4.33
CA ALA A 136 5.43 -20.89 -2.92
C ALA A 136 4.12 -20.38 -2.31
N ALA A 137 3.75 -19.14 -2.60
CA ALA A 137 2.48 -18.56 -2.18
C ALA A 137 1.27 -19.26 -2.81
N ALA A 138 1.36 -19.66 -4.09
CA ALA A 138 0.32 -20.44 -4.76
C ALA A 138 0.12 -21.82 -4.10
N LYS A 139 1.21 -22.49 -3.70
CA LYS A 139 1.13 -23.76 -2.95
C LYS A 139 0.46 -23.57 -1.59
N SER A 140 0.81 -22.51 -0.86
CA SER A 140 0.16 -22.18 0.42
C SER A 140 -1.33 -21.94 0.25
N LEU A 141 -1.71 -21.16 -0.76
CA LEU A 141 -3.11 -20.88 -1.10
C LEU A 141 -3.87 -22.16 -1.44
N ALA A 142 -3.28 -23.05 -2.25
CA ALA A 142 -3.89 -24.34 -2.60
C ALA A 142 -4.13 -25.23 -1.37
N GLY A 143 -3.25 -25.14 -0.36
CA GLY A 143 -3.43 -25.80 0.93
C GLY A 143 -4.66 -25.30 1.67
N LEU A 144 -4.85 -23.98 1.73
CA LEU A 144 -6.02 -23.34 2.34
C LEU A 144 -7.31 -23.68 1.59
N ASP A 145 -7.30 -23.60 0.25
CA ASP A 145 -8.45 -23.96 -0.59
C ASP A 145 -8.84 -25.43 -0.39
N SER A 146 -7.86 -26.34 -0.32
CA SER A 146 -8.09 -27.74 -0.05
C SER A 146 -8.68 -27.98 1.34
N PHE A 147 -8.19 -27.26 2.36
CA PHE A 147 -8.77 -27.31 3.71
C PHE A 147 -10.22 -26.82 3.70
N ALA A 148 -10.49 -25.65 3.09
CA ALA A 148 -11.83 -25.08 3.01
C ALA A 148 -12.82 -26.03 2.29
N ALA A 149 -12.38 -26.68 1.19
CA ALA A 149 -13.19 -27.65 0.47
C ALA A 149 -13.53 -28.88 1.34
N ARG A 150 -12.56 -29.40 2.11
CA ARG A 150 -12.81 -30.52 3.03
C ARG A 150 -13.76 -30.14 4.16
N ALA A 151 -13.58 -28.95 4.74
CA ALA A 151 -14.47 -28.45 5.79
C ALA A 151 -15.91 -28.28 5.29
N ALA A 152 -16.08 -27.75 4.08
CA ALA A 152 -17.39 -27.62 3.43
C ALA A 152 -18.03 -28.99 3.16
N ALA A 153 -17.25 -29.95 2.62
CA ALA A 153 -17.75 -31.33 2.37
C ALA A 153 -18.15 -32.08 3.65
N ALA A 154 -17.47 -31.76 4.76
CA ALA A 154 -17.81 -32.33 6.08
C ALA A 154 -18.94 -31.55 6.78
N ALA A 155 -19.53 -30.53 6.16
CA ALA A 155 -20.55 -29.64 6.73
C ALA A 155 -20.16 -29.07 8.11
N VAL A 156 -18.88 -28.70 8.28
CA VAL A 156 -18.38 -28.11 9.53
C VAL A 156 -19.03 -26.76 9.75
N ASP A 157 -19.61 -26.57 10.95
CA ASP A 157 -20.17 -25.28 11.34
C ASP A 157 -19.02 -24.28 11.59
N PRO A 158 -18.97 -23.13 10.87
CA PRO A 158 -17.95 -22.10 11.12
C PRO A 158 -17.96 -21.54 12.55
N SER A 159 -19.09 -21.63 13.26
CA SER A 159 -19.18 -21.23 14.67
C SER A 159 -18.42 -22.14 15.63
N ALA A 160 -18.07 -23.35 15.20
CA ALA A 160 -17.26 -24.31 15.94
C ALA A 160 -15.74 -24.11 15.78
N ALA A 161 -15.31 -22.95 15.27
CA ALA A 161 -13.90 -22.61 15.16
C ALA A 161 -13.23 -22.63 16.54
N ASP A 162 -12.01 -23.16 16.59
CA ASP A 162 -11.25 -23.25 17.82
C ASP A 162 -10.96 -21.85 18.39
N ALA A 163 -11.41 -21.63 19.61
CA ALA A 163 -11.30 -20.31 20.29
C ALA A 163 -9.84 -19.89 20.51
N GLU A 164 -8.94 -20.84 20.78
CA GLU A 164 -7.51 -20.56 20.97
C GLU A 164 -6.85 -20.13 19.66
N VAL A 165 -7.16 -20.80 18.57
CA VAL A 165 -6.68 -20.44 17.22
C VAL A 165 -7.16 -19.05 16.84
N LEU A 166 -8.44 -18.73 17.08
CA LEU A 166 -8.99 -17.40 16.83
C LEU A 166 -8.35 -16.33 17.71
N ALA A 167 -8.07 -16.63 18.97
CA ALA A 167 -7.41 -15.70 19.87
C ALA A 167 -5.99 -15.39 19.40
N ARG A 168 -5.20 -16.40 19.03
CA ARG A 168 -3.86 -16.23 18.47
C ARG A 168 -3.86 -15.42 17.16
N PHE A 169 -4.82 -15.72 16.28
CA PHE A 169 -4.98 -14.93 15.04
C PHE A 169 -5.23 -13.45 15.35
N ARG A 170 -6.15 -13.16 16.28
CA ARG A 170 -6.45 -11.78 16.68
C ARG A 170 -5.26 -11.09 17.30
N GLU A 171 -4.56 -11.76 18.21
CA GLU A 171 -3.34 -11.22 18.85
C GLU A 171 -2.32 -10.78 17.80
N ARG A 172 -2.08 -11.59 16.76
CA ARG A 172 -1.18 -11.24 15.64
C ARG A 172 -1.70 -10.07 14.81
N MET A 173 -2.99 -10.05 14.52
CA MET A 173 -3.59 -8.96 13.75
C MET A 173 -3.63 -7.64 14.53
N ASP A 174 -3.78 -7.69 15.86
CA ASP A 174 -3.75 -6.52 16.74
C ASP A 174 -2.31 -6.02 16.99
N ASP A 175 -1.30 -6.85 16.75
CA ASP A 175 0.12 -6.50 16.80
C ASP A 175 0.57 -5.93 15.44
N ASP A 176 0.19 -4.69 15.17
CA ASP A 176 0.59 -3.93 13.97
C ASP A 176 0.33 -4.69 12.63
N LEU A 177 -0.77 -5.43 12.56
CA LEU A 177 -1.15 -6.24 11.40
C LEU A 177 -0.07 -7.28 11.02
N ASP A 178 0.44 -8.02 11.99
CA ASP A 178 1.39 -9.13 11.76
C ASP A 178 0.70 -10.28 10.99
N THR A 179 0.41 -10.02 9.70
CA THR A 179 -0.21 -11.00 8.82
C THR A 179 0.65 -12.26 8.63
N PRO A 180 1.99 -12.20 8.55
CA PRO A 180 2.82 -13.40 8.52
C PRO A 180 2.60 -14.30 9.75
N GLY A 181 2.60 -13.71 10.95
CA GLY A 181 2.34 -14.44 12.18
C GLY A 181 0.90 -14.94 12.32
N ALA A 182 -0.07 -14.25 11.72
CA ALA A 182 -1.46 -14.64 11.73
C ALA A 182 -1.78 -15.81 10.77
N ILE A 183 -0.97 -15.97 9.69
CA ILE A 183 -1.15 -17.02 8.68
C ILE A 183 -0.38 -18.31 9.08
N ALA A 184 0.71 -18.19 9.85
CA ALA A 184 1.55 -19.29 10.30
C ALA A 184 0.84 -20.17 11.35
#